data_2d387a4a83a4d71bc15108206cbeb9da
#
_entry.id   2d387a4a83a4d71bc15108206cbeb9da
#
_cell.length_a   1.000
_cell.length_b   1.000
_cell.length_c   1.000
_cell.angle_alpha   90.00
_cell.angle_beta   90.00
_cell.angle_gamma   90.00
#
_symmetry.space_group_name_H-M   'P 1'
#
loop_
_entity.id
_entity.type
_entity.pdbx_description
1 polymer ?
#
loop_
_entity_poly.entity_id
_entity_poly.type
_entity_poly.pdbx_seq_one_letter_code
_entity_poly.pdbx_strand_id
1 'polypeptide(L)'
;MAEMEHRLARRTTARLYTSIVSAMAAVVLLTLVLVPLWRMQMSPLDKTGISQPTFSDYRSGNADIAEITKLMNRQDYKQALTVTKKALHTSDIALKDLYGKDVEFDDEELVYEEELERNTNSELRWAYIYLLVKLDDVKEARRQLHKYLKAKDYCQHQAEAKALLEEIN
;
A
#
# COMPACT_ATOMS: atom_id res chain seq x y z
N MET A 1 -59.11 4.51 38.96
CA MET A 1 -58.67 3.95 37.66
C MET A 1 -57.54 4.74 37.06
N ALA A 2 -57.61 6.06 36.98
CA ALA A 2 -56.55 6.90 36.35
C ALA A 2 -55.14 6.77 36.96
N GLU A 3 -55.03 6.54 38.27
CA GLU A 3 -53.71 6.41 38.95
C GLU A 3 -52.97 5.08 38.64
N MET A 4 -53.72 4.04 38.36
CA MET A 4 -53.18 2.74 37.99
C MET A 4 -52.66 2.74 36.53
N GLU A 5 -53.35 3.44 35.66
CA GLU A 5 -52.91 3.63 34.26
C GLU A 5 -51.62 4.46 34.17
N HIS A 6 -51.50 5.49 35.00
CA HIS A 6 -50.31 6.34 35.05
C HIS A 6 -49.08 5.60 35.59
N ARG A 7 -49.27 4.66 36.53
CA ARG A 7 -48.19 3.80 37.05
C ARG A 7 -47.75 2.74 36.04
N LEU A 8 -48.69 2.19 35.27
CA LEU A 8 -48.38 1.25 34.20
C LEU A 8 -47.64 1.93 33.04
N ALA A 9 -48.06 3.12 32.62
CA ALA A 9 -47.39 3.89 31.58
C ALA A 9 -45.96 4.26 31.96
N ARG A 10 -45.68 4.67 33.20
CA ARG A 10 -44.31 4.95 33.68
C ARG A 10 -43.42 3.69 33.71
N ARG A 11 -43.99 2.53 34.05
CA ARG A 11 -43.21 1.27 34.06
C ARG A 11 -42.87 0.76 32.66
N THR A 12 -43.75 0.97 31.69
CA THR A 12 -43.47 0.58 30.28
C THR A 12 -42.47 1.51 29.64
N THR A 13 -42.54 2.82 29.86
CA THR A 13 -41.53 3.77 29.34
C THR A 13 -40.15 3.55 29.98
N ALA A 14 -40.09 3.30 31.31
CA ALA A 14 -38.80 2.98 31.95
C ALA A 14 -38.17 1.70 31.42
N ARG A 15 -38.95 0.66 31.13
CA ARG A 15 -38.45 -0.60 30.53
C ARG A 15 -37.99 -0.40 29.10
N LEU A 16 -38.68 0.40 28.30
CA LEU A 16 -38.27 0.77 26.96
C LEU A 16 -36.97 1.56 26.97
N TYR A 17 -36.82 2.54 27.86
CA TYR A 17 -35.58 3.31 28.00
C TYR A 17 -34.39 2.43 28.40
N THR A 18 -34.55 1.54 29.37
CA THR A 18 -33.49 0.63 29.78
C THR A 18 -33.09 -0.34 28.68
N SER A 19 -34.04 -0.83 27.88
CA SER A 19 -33.73 -1.72 26.74
C SER A 19 -33.00 -0.98 25.60
N ILE A 20 -33.36 0.27 25.31
CA ILE A 20 -32.70 1.10 24.29
C ILE A 20 -31.26 1.44 24.73
N VAL A 21 -31.09 1.88 25.99
CA VAL A 21 -29.75 2.18 26.52
C VAL A 21 -28.86 0.94 26.56
N SER A 22 -29.42 -0.21 26.94
CA SER A 22 -28.71 -1.50 26.93
C SER A 22 -28.30 -1.92 25.49
N ALA A 23 -29.19 -1.75 24.51
CA ALA A 23 -28.89 -2.05 23.12
C ALA A 23 -27.79 -1.12 22.56
N MET A 24 -27.85 0.18 22.85
CA MET A 24 -26.83 1.14 22.46
C MET A 24 -25.46 0.81 23.10
N ALA A 25 -25.44 0.47 24.38
CA ALA A 25 -24.22 0.06 25.08
C ALA A 25 -23.61 -1.22 24.46
N ALA A 26 -24.44 -2.19 24.09
CA ALA A 26 -24.01 -3.41 23.45
C ALA A 26 -23.37 -3.13 22.07
N VAL A 27 -23.97 -2.24 21.26
CA VAL A 27 -23.42 -1.84 19.97
C VAL A 27 -22.08 -1.13 20.14
N VAL A 28 -21.95 -0.23 21.11
CA VAL A 28 -20.70 0.48 21.40
C VAL A 28 -19.60 -0.50 21.84
N LEU A 29 -19.93 -1.45 22.73
CA LEU A 29 -18.99 -2.48 23.17
C LEU A 29 -18.57 -3.40 22.00
N LEU A 30 -19.53 -3.76 21.15
CA LEU A 30 -19.26 -4.61 19.99
C LEU A 30 -18.34 -3.91 18.98
N THR A 31 -18.55 -2.62 18.73
CA THR A 31 -17.68 -1.83 17.86
C THR A 31 -16.29 -1.64 18.47
N LEU A 32 -16.18 -1.39 19.77
CA LEU A 32 -14.89 -1.26 20.46
C LEU A 32 -14.04 -2.54 20.45
N VAL A 33 -14.68 -3.71 20.37
CA VAL A 33 -13.98 -5.01 20.33
C VAL A 33 -13.74 -5.46 18.87
N LEU A 34 -14.74 -5.34 18.00
CA LEU A 34 -14.64 -5.86 16.63
C LEU A 34 -13.74 -5.01 15.75
N VAL A 35 -13.75 -3.68 15.91
CA VAL A 35 -12.91 -2.79 15.08
C VAL A 35 -11.41 -3.06 15.27
N PRO A 36 -10.86 -3.16 16.51
CA PRO A 36 -9.47 -3.51 16.70
C PRO A 36 -9.13 -4.92 16.17
N LEU A 37 -10.01 -5.92 16.41
CA LEU A 37 -9.80 -7.28 15.90
C LEU A 37 -9.76 -7.32 14.36
N TRP A 38 -10.68 -6.60 13.72
CA TRP A 38 -10.70 -6.50 12.26
C TRP A 38 -9.45 -5.81 11.72
N ARG A 39 -9.02 -4.72 12.40
CA ARG A 39 -7.80 -4.00 12.05
C ARG A 39 -6.53 -4.83 12.21
N MET A 40 -6.50 -5.76 13.18
CA MET A 40 -5.37 -6.71 13.35
C MET A 40 -5.29 -7.73 12.21
N GLN A 41 -6.40 -8.03 11.54
CA GLN A 41 -6.45 -8.97 10.41
C GLN A 41 -6.18 -8.31 9.04
N MET A 42 -6.17 -6.97 8.98
CA MET A 42 -5.87 -6.25 7.74
C MET A 42 -4.38 -6.38 7.38
N SER A 43 -4.10 -6.52 6.09
CA SER A 43 -2.72 -6.48 5.61
C SER A 43 -2.08 -5.09 5.89
N PRO A 44 -0.76 -5.00 6.04
CA PRO A 44 -0.07 -3.71 6.22
C PRO A 44 -0.41 -2.69 5.11
N LEU A 45 -0.58 -3.16 3.89
CA LEU A 45 -0.97 -2.32 2.74
C LEU A 45 -2.38 -1.74 2.90
N ASP A 46 -3.34 -2.54 3.38
CA ASP A 46 -4.71 -2.10 3.60
C ASP A 46 -4.80 -1.10 4.76
N LYS A 47 -3.99 -1.28 5.80
CA LYS A 47 -3.91 -0.36 6.95
C LYS A 47 -3.33 1.01 6.57
N THR A 48 -2.37 1.02 5.68
CA THR A 48 -1.72 2.26 5.19
C THR A 48 -2.49 2.90 4.04
N GLY A 49 -3.52 2.23 3.49
CA GLY A 49 -4.28 2.72 2.34
C GLY A 49 -3.49 2.72 1.04
N ILE A 50 -2.40 1.96 0.98
CA ILE A 50 -1.55 1.88 -0.20
C ILE A 50 -2.24 1.06 -1.27
N SER A 51 -2.54 1.70 -2.39
CA SER A 51 -3.11 1.07 -3.58
C SER A 51 -2.06 0.31 -4.37
N GLN A 52 -2.54 -0.59 -5.24
CA GLN A 52 -1.67 -1.28 -6.19
C GLN A 52 -0.93 -0.28 -7.07
N PRO A 53 0.41 -0.40 -7.23
CA PRO A 53 1.18 0.44 -8.14
C PRO A 53 0.63 0.42 -9.57
N THR A 54 0.55 1.59 -10.18
CA THR A 54 0.11 1.76 -11.56
C THR A 54 1.23 2.41 -12.36
N PHE A 55 1.57 1.84 -13.49
CA PHE A 55 2.66 2.29 -14.36
C PHE A 55 2.13 3.16 -15.51
N SER A 56 1.24 4.15 -15.23
CA SER A 56 0.50 4.88 -16.25
C SER A 56 1.36 5.79 -17.14
N ASP A 57 2.51 6.26 -16.64
CA ASP A 57 3.31 7.30 -17.31
C ASP A 57 4.66 6.78 -17.86
N TYR A 58 4.91 5.48 -17.74
CA TYR A 58 6.19 4.90 -18.11
C TYR A 58 6.12 4.19 -19.46
N ARG A 59 7.16 4.39 -20.27
CA ARG A 59 7.42 3.78 -21.58
C ARG A 59 6.38 2.73 -21.99
N SER A 60 5.36 3.11 -22.70
CA SER A 60 4.30 2.23 -23.22
C SER A 60 4.80 1.06 -24.08
N GLY A 61 6.12 0.93 -24.26
CA GLY A 61 6.79 -0.13 -24.99
C GLY A 61 7.55 -1.14 -24.13
N ASN A 62 7.57 -1.01 -22.79
CA ASN A 62 8.27 -1.98 -21.95
C ASN A 62 7.36 -3.19 -21.68
N ALA A 63 7.62 -4.29 -22.39
CA ALA A 63 6.85 -5.54 -22.30
C ALA A 63 6.81 -6.11 -20.87
N ASP A 64 7.90 -5.94 -20.10
CA ASP A 64 7.97 -6.43 -18.72
C ASP A 64 7.00 -5.66 -17.80
N ILE A 65 6.85 -4.33 -17.98
CA ILE A 65 5.90 -3.52 -17.20
C ILE A 65 4.44 -3.91 -17.50
N ALA A 66 4.12 -4.11 -18.77
CA ALA A 66 2.78 -4.55 -19.18
C ALA A 66 2.45 -5.94 -18.60
N GLU A 67 3.43 -6.85 -18.57
CA GLU A 67 3.28 -8.17 -17.98
C GLU A 67 3.11 -8.11 -16.46
N ILE A 68 3.92 -7.30 -15.75
CA ILE A 68 3.79 -7.07 -14.31
C ILE A 68 2.37 -6.59 -13.97
N THR A 69 1.89 -5.55 -14.66
CA THR A 69 0.55 -5.00 -14.45
C THR A 69 -0.54 -6.07 -14.67
N LYS A 70 -0.42 -6.85 -15.74
CA LYS A 70 -1.36 -7.94 -16.05
C LYS A 70 -1.37 -9.01 -14.95
N LEU A 71 -0.21 -9.42 -14.46
CA LEU A 71 -0.08 -10.43 -13.40
C LEU A 71 -0.61 -9.90 -12.07
N MET A 72 -0.34 -8.64 -11.72
CA MET A 72 -0.87 -8.00 -10.51
C MET A 72 -2.41 -7.92 -10.56
N ASN A 73 -2.99 -7.55 -11.70
CA ASN A 73 -4.45 -7.51 -11.89
C ASN A 73 -5.10 -8.90 -11.78
N ARG A 74 -4.36 -9.96 -12.11
CA ARG A 74 -4.79 -11.36 -11.92
C ARG A 74 -4.49 -11.91 -10.52
N GLN A 75 -3.90 -11.10 -9.65
CA GLN A 75 -3.45 -11.47 -8.30
C GLN A 75 -2.40 -12.61 -8.30
N ASP A 76 -1.71 -12.82 -9.42
CA ASP A 76 -0.59 -13.76 -9.49
C ASP A 76 0.70 -13.08 -9.02
N TYR A 77 0.73 -12.77 -7.72
CA TYR A 77 1.82 -11.99 -7.10
C TYR A 77 3.17 -12.70 -7.15
N LYS A 78 3.21 -14.04 -7.18
CA LYS A 78 4.46 -14.79 -7.26
C LYS A 78 5.13 -14.63 -8.62
N GLN A 79 4.36 -14.74 -9.69
CA GLN A 79 4.88 -14.52 -11.04
C GLN A 79 5.21 -13.05 -11.25
N ALA A 80 4.34 -12.13 -10.81
CA ALA A 80 4.59 -10.70 -10.84
C ALA A 80 5.92 -10.34 -10.16
N LEU A 81 6.20 -10.89 -8.98
CA LEU A 81 7.46 -10.67 -8.25
C LEU A 81 8.68 -11.14 -9.07
N THR A 82 8.58 -12.28 -9.74
CA THR A 82 9.66 -12.83 -10.55
C THR A 82 9.96 -11.92 -11.74
N VAL A 83 8.92 -11.47 -12.46
CA VAL A 83 9.06 -10.56 -13.60
C VAL A 83 9.60 -9.20 -13.14
N THR A 84 9.05 -8.65 -12.04
CA THR A 84 9.52 -7.37 -11.48
C THR A 84 10.98 -7.43 -11.08
N LYS A 85 11.44 -8.54 -10.47
CA LYS A 85 12.85 -8.71 -10.10
C LYS A 85 13.76 -8.73 -11.33
N LYS A 86 13.33 -9.38 -12.42
CA LYS A 86 14.07 -9.40 -13.68
C LYS A 86 14.13 -8.00 -14.30
N ALA A 87 12.98 -7.33 -14.40
CA ALA A 87 12.87 -5.97 -14.94
C ALA A 87 13.75 -4.99 -14.15
N LEU A 88 13.74 -5.08 -12.82
CA LEU A 88 14.57 -4.26 -11.94
C LEU A 88 16.06 -4.49 -12.17
N HIS A 89 16.48 -5.74 -12.36
CA HIS A 89 17.88 -6.05 -12.68
C HIS A 89 18.31 -5.45 -14.02
N THR A 90 17.44 -5.53 -15.03
CA THR A 90 17.71 -4.92 -16.35
C THR A 90 17.80 -3.40 -16.25
N SER A 91 16.89 -2.76 -15.52
CA SER A 91 16.91 -1.31 -15.27
C SER A 91 18.16 -0.86 -14.48
N ASP A 92 18.59 -1.63 -13.47
CA ASP A 92 19.82 -1.35 -12.72
C ASP A 92 21.07 -1.41 -13.61
N ILE A 93 21.10 -2.28 -14.62
CA ILE A 93 22.19 -2.35 -15.61
C ILE A 93 22.13 -1.14 -16.53
N ALA A 94 20.96 -0.82 -17.08
CA ALA A 94 20.76 0.33 -17.96
C ALA A 94 21.20 1.64 -17.29
N LEU A 95 20.85 1.85 -16.02
CA LEU A 95 21.30 3.00 -15.25
C LEU A 95 22.83 3.05 -15.10
N LYS A 96 23.48 1.92 -14.84
CA LYS A 96 24.95 1.88 -14.74
C LYS A 96 25.62 2.22 -16.05
N ASP A 97 25.06 1.74 -17.17
CA ASP A 97 25.59 2.01 -18.50
C ASP A 97 25.42 3.50 -18.87
N LEU A 98 24.32 4.14 -18.42
CA LEU A 98 24.12 5.59 -18.57
C LEU A 98 25.14 6.40 -17.75
N TYR A 99 25.36 6.03 -16.50
CA TYR A 99 26.36 6.69 -15.63
C TYR A 99 27.82 6.47 -16.06
N GLY A 100 28.13 5.42 -16.78
CA GLY A 100 29.48 5.12 -17.27
C GLY A 100 29.86 5.86 -18.56
N LYS A 101 28.91 6.56 -19.18
CA LYS A 101 29.18 7.42 -20.34
C LYS A 101 29.66 8.76 -19.79
N ASP A 102 30.86 9.20 -20.18
CA ASP A 102 31.32 10.59 -20.02
C ASP A 102 30.39 11.49 -20.85
N VAL A 103 29.29 11.92 -20.25
CA VAL A 103 28.29 12.77 -20.90
C VAL A 103 28.83 14.21 -20.87
N GLU A 104 29.15 14.77 -22.02
CA GLU A 104 29.22 16.23 -22.16
C GLU A 104 27.84 16.77 -21.83
N PHE A 105 27.77 17.73 -20.91
CA PHE A 105 26.53 18.26 -20.29
C PHE A 105 25.53 18.92 -21.26
N ASP A 106 25.75 18.91 -22.55
CA ASP A 106 24.94 19.57 -23.59
C ASP A 106 23.95 18.62 -24.31
N ASP A 107 23.84 17.35 -23.90
CA ASP A 107 22.95 16.38 -24.56
C ASP A 107 21.63 16.24 -23.79
N GLU A 108 20.66 17.13 -24.10
CA GLU A 108 19.32 17.13 -23.51
C GLU A 108 18.59 15.77 -23.65
N GLU A 109 18.87 15.01 -24.71
CA GLU A 109 18.26 13.71 -24.97
C GLU A 109 18.77 12.66 -23.97
N LEU A 110 20.07 12.66 -23.65
CA LEU A 110 20.66 11.77 -22.66
C LEU A 110 20.17 12.06 -21.24
N VAL A 111 20.02 13.34 -20.90
CA VAL A 111 19.46 13.76 -19.59
C VAL A 111 18.02 13.27 -19.43
N TYR A 112 17.22 13.39 -20.48
CA TYR A 112 15.84 12.93 -20.48
C TYR A 112 15.74 11.39 -20.37
N GLU A 113 16.59 10.64 -21.10
CA GLU A 113 16.63 9.18 -21.00
C GLU A 113 17.04 8.71 -19.60
N GLU A 114 18.01 9.37 -18.99
CA GLU A 114 18.45 9.06 -17.62
C GLU A 114 17.32 9.29 -16.60
N GLU A 115 16.63 10.42 -16.69
CA GLU A 115 15.51 10.73 -15.80
C GLU A 115 14.37 9.73 -15.95
N LEU A 116 14.03 9.37 -17.19
CA LEU A 116 13.00 8.39 -17.49
C LEU A 116 13.36 7.00 -16.92
N GLU A 117 14.61 6.56 -17.07
CA GLU A 117 15.06 5.28 -16.55
C GLU A 117 15.10 5.27 -15.02
N ARG A 118 15.52 6.37 -14.38
CA ARG A 118 15.48 6.53 -12.91
C ARG A 118 14.07 6.44 -12.37
N ASN A 119 13.13 7.12 -13.01
CA ASN A 119 11.72 7.09 -12.63
C ASN A 119 11.16 5.68 -12.77
N THR A 120 11.43 5.01 -13.87
CA THR A 120 11.04 3.61 -14.12
C THR A 120 11.62 2.67 -13.05
N ASN A 121 12.89 2.83 -12.71
CA ASN A 121 13.56 2.03 -11.67
C ASN A 121 12.93 2.26 -10.30
N SER A 122 12.60 3.51 -9.95
CA SER A 122 11.92 3.84 -8.70
C SER A 122 10.57 3.15 -8.57
N GLU A 123 9.76 3.17 -9.63
CA GLU A 123 8.45 2.50 -9.67
C GLU A 123 8.58 0.97 -9.60
N LEU A 124 9.53 0.39 -10.31
CA LEU A 124 9.81 -1.04 -10.23
C LEU A 124 10.23 -1.47 -8.81
N ARG A 125 11.03 -0.65 -8.12
CA ARG A 125 11.39 -0.89 -6.71
C ARG A 125 10.18 -0.82 -5.81
N TRP A 126 9.30 0.16 -6.02
CA TRP A 126 8.06 0.29 -5.26
C TRP A 126 7.12 -0.91 -5.49
N ALA A 127 6.92 -1.31 -6.76
CA ALA A 127 6.15 -2.50 -7.09
C ALA A 127 6.75 -3.78 -6.47
N TYR A 128 8.08 -3.89 -6.45
CA TYR A 128 8.76 -5.02 -5.80
C TYR A 128 8.47 -5.08 -4.30
N ILE A 129 8.54 -3.93 -3.59
CA ILE A 129 8.20 -3.83 -2.18
C ILE A 129 6.73 -4.21 -1.94
N TYR A 130 5.81 -3.65 -2.73
CA TYR A 130 4.38 -3.96 -2.66
C TYR A 130 4.12 -5.47 -2.78
N LEU A 131 4.74 -6.12 -3.76
CA LEU A 131 4.60 -7.56 -4.00
C LEU A 131 5.16 -8.41 -2.86
N LEU A 132 6.28 -8.01 -2.25
CA LEU A 132 6.83 -8.69 -1.08
C LEU A 132 5.85 -8.65 0.09
N VAL A 133 5.21 -7.50 0.35
CA VAL A 133 4.20 -7.38 1.42
C VAL A 133 2.96 -8.21 1.09
N LYS A 134 2.50 -8.24 -0.16
CA LYS A 134 1.38 -9.12 -0.59
C LYS A 134 1.67 -10.60 -0.43
N LEU A 135 2.94 -10.99 -0.51
CA LEU A 135 3.40 -12.37 -0.32
C LEU A 135 3.83 -12.69 1.12
N ASP A 136 3.60 -11.74 2.05
CA ASP A 136 3.96 -11.86 3.48
C ASP A 136 5.48 -12.01 3.74
N ASP A 137 6.32 -11.61 2.77
CA ASP A 137 7.77 -11.53 2.98
C ASP A 137 8.16 -10.19 3.63
N VAL A 138 7.67 -9.99 4.85
CA VAL A 138 7.85 -8.75 5.63
C VAL A 138 9.33 -8.45 5.87
N LYS A 139 10.15 -9.47 6.07
CA LYS A 139 11.59 -9.29 6.34
C LYS A 139 12.31 -8.66 5.14
N GLU A 140 12.06 -9.18 3.96
CA GLU A 140 12.66 -8.64 2.75
C GLU A 140 12.04 -7.29 2.38
N ALA A 141 10.73 -7.13 2.53
CA ALA A 141 10.04 -5.85 2.32
C ALA A 141 10.66 -4.72 3.16
N ARG A 142 10.89 -4.97 4.45
CA ARG A 142 11.55 -4.01 5.35
C ARG A 142 12.96 -3.65 4.87
N ARG A 143 13.73 -4.65 4.46
CA ARG A 143 15.08 -4.42 3.91
C ARG A 143 15.06 -3.54 2.68
N GLN A 144 14.12 -3.78 1.76
CA GLN A 144 13.97 -3.02 0.54
C GLN A 144 13.44 -1.61 0.80
N LEU A 145 12.50 -1.43 1.74
CA LEU A 145 12.02 -0.11 2.18
C LEU A 145 13.16 0.77 2.72
N HIS A 146 14.04 0.21 3.56
CA HIS A 146 15.21 0.95 4.02
C HIS A 146 16.14 1.37 2.90
N LYS A 147 16.33 0.53 1.87
CA LYS A 147 17.13 0.89 0.70
C LYS A 147 16.45 1.98 -0.13
N TYR A 148 15.15 1.83 -0.36
CA TYR A 148 14.33 2.76 -1.11
C TYR A 148 14.36 4.16 -0.48
N LEU A 149 14.16 4.26 0.83
CA LEU A 149 14.16 5.53 1.56
C LEU A 149 15.54 6.20 1.67
N LYS A 150 16.64 5.44 1.49
CA LYS A 150 18.00 6.02 1.43
C LYS A 150 18.30 6.71 0.11
N ALA A 151 17.64 6.32 -0.97
CA ALA A 151 17.78 6.90 -2.29
C ALA A 151 16.91 8.19 -2.39
N LYS A 152 17.26 9.22 -1.59
CA LYS A 152 16.43 10.41 -1.34
C LYS A 152 15.95 11.14 -2.60
N ASP A 153 16.74 11.14 -3.65
CA ASP A 153 16.49 11.96 -4.85
C ASP A 153 15.53 11.30 -5.84
N TYR A 154 15.19 10.02 -5.65
CA TYR A 154 14.40 9.22 -6.59
C TYR A 154 13.30 8.39 -5.91
N CYS A 155 12.82 8.86 -4.76
CA CYS A 155 11.80 8.17 -3.98
C CYS A 155 10.44 8.83 -4.19
N GLN A 156 9.73 8.45 -5.27
CA GLN A 156 8.42 9.03 -5.61
C GLN A 156 7.35 8.71 -4.56
N HIS A 157 7.43 7.53 -3.91
CA HIS A 157 6.51 7.07 -2.88
C HIS A 157 7.08 7.18 -1.46
N GLN A 158 7.75 8.31 -1.15
CA GLN A 158 8.44 8.46 0.13
C GLN A 158 7.49 8.43 1.34
N ALA A 159 6.32 9.05 1.22
CA ALA A 159 5.34 9.12 2.30
C ALA A 159 4.75 7.74 2.58
N GLU A 160 4.34 7.04 1.53
CA GLU A 160 3.79 5.69 1.59
C GLU A 160 4.83 4.69 2.12
N ALA A 161 6.08 4.79 1.67
CA ALA A 161 7.17 3.94 2.13
C ALA A 161 7.47 4.12 3.62
N LYS A 162 7.41 5.34 4.15
CA LYS A 162 7.53 5.60 5.58
C LYS A 162 6.37 5.01 6.37
N ALA A 163 5.13 5.27 5.94
CA ALA A 163 3.95 4.74 6.59
C ALA A 163 3.95 3.20 6.61
N LEU A 164 4.34 2.57 5.49
CA LEU A 164 4.44 1.12 5.40
C LEU A 164 5.54 0.56 6.31
N LEU A 165 6.69 1.24 6.40
CA LEU A 165 7.78 0.81 7.28
C LEU A 165 7.39 0.89 8.75
N GLU A 166 6.62 1.90 9.17
CA GLU A 166 6.08 2.01 10.54
C GLU A 166 5.11 0.88 10.86
N GLU A 167 4.27 0.48 9.91
CA GLU A 167 3.28 -0.58 10.12
C GLU A 167 3.91 -1.99 10.19
N ILE A 168 5.04 -2.23 9.48
CA ILE A 168 5.68 -3.55 9.44
C ILE A 168 6.87 -3.68 10.42
N ASN A 169 7.16 -2.65 11.22
CA ASN A 169 8.15 -2.71 12.29
C ASN A 169 7.58 -3.36 13.55
#